data_5ff8885003bd957c23d3f8972e862601
#
_entry.id   5ff8885003bd957c23d3f8972e862601
#
_cell.length_a   1.000
_cell.length_b   1.000
_cell.length_c   1.000
_cell.angle_alpha   90.00
_cell.angle_beta   90.00
_cell.angle_gamma   90.00
#
_symmetry.space_group_name_H-M   'P 1'
#
loop_
_entity.id
_entity.type
_entity.pdbx_description
1 polymer ?
#
loop_
_entity_poly.entity_id
_entity_poly.type
_entity_poly.pdbx_seq_one_letter_code
_entity_poly.pdbx_strand_id
1 'polypeptide(L)'
;MTGTVTNWAGNITYAAKELHRPHTLDALRALVAGSSRVRALGSGHSFNEIAEPGEAGVLLSLEGLPAQVDVDTAARTVRVGGGVRYSELARRVHERGLALPNMASLPHISVAGSVATGTHGSGVGNGPLASVVREVELVTADGSTVRIGRGGEARFGGAVTSLGALGVVTALTLDLEPAFDVEQHLFTELPLAGLDSRLFETVMSAAYSVSLFTDWRTPGFRQVWVKRRTDQPLPDFPWAPPATEKLHPVPGMPAVNCTDQFGVPGPWHERLPHFRAEFTPSSGEELQSEYLLPRRFAVDMLHTIDSIRETVSPVLQTCEVRTVAADGQWLSPSYDRDTVAAHFTWVADTPAVLPVVRRLEEALAPFEARPHWGKVFTTPAAKLRALYPRLGDFRALARSLDPAGKFSNAFVRDVLGD
;
A
#
# COMPACT_ATOMS: atom_id res chain seq x y z
N MET A 1 -2.68 14.83 28.88
CA MET A 1 -1.80 13.66 29.02
C MET A 1 -0.94 13.62 27.75
N THR A 2 0.34 13.94 27.85
CA THR A 2 1.30 13.83 26.75
C THR A 2 1.68 12.34 26.64
N GLY A 3 0.87 11.58 25.89
CA GLY A 3 1.18 10.18 25.62
C GLY A 3 2.20 10.08 24.49
N THR A 4 3.13 9.16 24.59
CA THR A 4 4.05 8.78 23.52
C THR A 4 3.24 8.35 22.29
N VAL A 5 3.49 8.95 21.13
CA VAL A 5 2.81 8.60 19.87
C VAL A 5 3.65 7.54 19.15
N THR A 6 3.00 6.42 18.80
CA THR A 6 3.63 5.33 18.05
C THR A 6 2.90 5.11 16.74
N ASN A 7 3.56 4.40 15.79
CA ASN A 7 2.87 3.85 14.63
C ASN A 7 1.97 2.66 15.05
N TRP A 8 1.19 2.12 14.10
CA TRP A 8 0.26 1.00 14.34
C TRP A 8 0.96 -0.26 14.90
N ALA A 9 2.13 -0.59 14.39
CA ALA A 9 2.89 -1.78 14.79
C ALA A 9 3.67 -1.61 16.11
N GLY A 10 3.76 -0.37 16.65
CA GLY A 10 4.51 -0.07 17.86
C GLY A 10 6.04 -0.09 17.70
N ASN A 11 6.55 -0.37 16.48
CA ASN A 11 8.00 -0.43 16.25
C ASN A 11 8.65 0.94 16.04
N ILE A 12 7.87 2.00 15.79
CA ILE A 12 8.30 3.39 15.68
C ILE A 12 7.65 4.21 16.78
N THR A 13 8.47 4.91 17.53
CA THR A 13 8.04 5.94 18.49
C THR A 13 8.44 7.29 17.93
N TYR A 14 7.47 8.14 17.63
CA TYR A 14 7.73 9.47 17.08
C TYR A 14 8.30 10.41 18.13
N ALA A 15 9.29 11.21 17.74
CA ALA A 15 9.93 12.21 18.60
C ALA A 15 9.03 13.43 18.89
N ALA A 16 7.92 13.58 18.17
CA ALA A 16 6.96 14.65 18.41
C ALA A 16 6.35 14.57 19.81
N LYS A 17 6.28 15.70 20.51
CA LYS A 17 5.71 15.78 21.86
C LYS A 17 4.21 15.53 21.93
N GLU A 18 3.51 15.81 20.82
CA GLU A 18 2.06 15.61 20.71
C GLU A 18 1.64 15.39 19.25
N LEU A 19 0.48 14.79 19.08
CA LEU A 19 -0.20 14.66 17.79
C LEU A 19 -1.28 15.73 17.66
N HIS A 20 -1.06 16.72 16.80
CA HIS A 20 -2.01 17.79 16.54
C HIS A 20 -3.18 17.29 15.66
N ARG A 21 -4.41 17.63 16.05
CA ARG A 21 -5.64 17.29 15.32
C ARG A 21 -6.46 18.55 15.04
N PRO A 22 -6.12 19.34 14.01
CA PRO A 22 -6.90 20.53 13.65
C PRO A 22 -8.33 20.14 13.26
N HIS A 23 -9.32 20.91 13.74
CA HIS A 23 -10.74 20.65 13.47
C HIS A 23 -11.29 21.45 12.28
N THR A 24 -10.53 22.40 11.77
CA THR A 24 -10.89 23.20 10.59
C THR A 24 -9.72 23.33 9.62
N LEU A 25 -10.01 23.56 8.35
CA LEU A 25 -8.97 23.78 7.33
C LEU A 25 -8.13 25.02 7.65
N ASP A 26 -8.74 26.10 8.18
CA ASP A 26 -8.01 27.31 8.55
C ASP A 26 -7.05 27.07 9.71
N ALA A 27 -7.45 26.27 10.73
CA ALA A 27 -6.56 25.88 11.81
C ALA A 27 -5.39 25.02 11.29
N LEU A 28 -5.64 24.10 10.35
CA LEU A 28 -4.59 23.31 9.68
C LEU A 28 -3.62 24.23 8.91
N ARG A 29 -4.13 25.14 8.11
CA ARG A 29 -3.33 26.09 7.31
C ARG A 29 -2.44 26.97 8.21
N ALA A 30 -3.02 27.51 9.30
CA ALA A 30 -2.28 28.30 10.28
C ALA A 30 -1.17 27.48 10.96
N LEU A 31 -1.48 26.23 11.36
CA LEU A 31 -0.51 25.32 11.97
C LEU A 31 0.66 25.04 10.99
N VAL A 32 0.36 24.70 9.73
CA VAL A 32 1.37 24.44 8.71
C VAL A 32 2.21 25.68 8.45
N ALA A 33 1.61 26.85 8.24
CA ALA A 33 2.32 28.11 7.99
C ALA A 33 3.27 28.47 9.13
N GLY A 34 2.79 28.34 10.39
CA GLY A 34 3.54 28.70 11.60
C GLY A 34 4.62 27.69 12.03
N SER A 35 4.69 26.52 11.42
CA SER A 35 5.64 25.47 11.81
C SER A 35 6.87 25.47 10.93
N SER A 36 8.04 25.15 11.48
CA SER A 36 9.29 24.98 10.72
C SER A 36 9.40 23.59 10.05
N ARG A 37 8.79 22.55 10.64
CA ARG A 37 8.76 21.19 10.13
C ARG A 37 7.43 20.53 10.44
N VAL A 38 6.85 19.83 9.46
CA VAL A 38 5.53 19.20 9.57
C VAL A 38 5.55 17.83 8.89
N ARG A 39 5.00 16.82 9.58
CA ARG A 39 4.68 15.53 8.97
C ARG A 39 3.24 15.15 9.27
N ALA A 40 2.55 14.61 8.25
CA ALA A 40 1.21 14.08 8.41
C ALA A 40 1.25 12.60 8.80
N LEU A 41 0.48 12.23 9.82
CA LEU A 41 0.24 10.86 10.24
C LEU A 41 -1.19 10.48 9.87
N GLY A 42 -1.34 9.49 8.99
CA GLY A 42 -2.62 8.87 8.68
C GLY A 42 -2.98 7.80 9.72
N SER A 43 -3.32 6.59 9.26
CA SER A 43 -3.63 5.44 10.14
C SER A 43 -2.40 4.82 10.83
N GLY A 44 -1.21 5.33 10.59
CA GLY A 44 0.03 4.85 11.23
C GLY A 44 0.55 3.50 10.72
N HIS A 45 0.08 3.00 9.57
CA HIS A 45 0.48 1.69 9.02
C HIS A 45 1.79 1.70 8.22
N SER A 46 2.65 2.68 8.44
CA SER A 46 4.03 2.65 7.95
C SER A 46 4.97 2.08 9.00
N PHE A 47 5.88 1.19 8.62
CA PHE A 47 6.80 0.46 9.49
C PHE A 47 8.20 1.09 9.53
N ASN A 48 8.34 2.31 9.02
CA ASN A 48 9.57 3.08 8.96
C ASN A 48 9.31 4.56 9.34
N GLU A 49 10.35 5.36 9.34
CA GLU A 49 10.33 6.75 9.82
C GLU A 49 9.75 7.77 8.82
N ILE A 50 8.97 7.34 7.81
CA ILE A 50 8.41 8.24 6.80
C ILE A 50 7.56 9.37 7.40
N ALA A 51 6.88 9.14 8.53
CA ALA A 51 6.06 10.13 9.22
C ALA A 51 6.78 10.83 10.38
N GLU A 52 8.07 10.56 10.65
CA GLU A 52 8.84 11.15 11.75
C GLU A 52 9.10 12.65 11.53
N PRO A 53 8.58 13.56 12.37
CA PRO A 53 8.80 15.00 12.20
C PRO A 53 10.10 15.50 12.83
N GLY A 54 10.75 14.71 13.72
CA GLY A 54 11.85 15.12 14.58
C GLY A 54 11.36 15.89 15.82
N GLU A 55 12.24 16.07 16.81
CA GLU A 55 11.91 16.64 18.13
C GLU A 55 11.27 18.05 18.08
N ALA A 56 11.68 18.87 17.13
CA ALA A 56 11.15 20.24 16.92
C ALA A 56 10.05 20.30 15.86
N GLY A 57 9.66 19.16 15.29
CA GLY A 57 8.65 19.08 14.24
C GLY A 57 7.25 18.85 14.79
N VAL A 58 6.28 19.21 13.95
CA VAL A 58 4.85 18.99 14.20
C VAL A 58 4.42 17.68 13.53
N LEU A 59 3.87 16.75 14.32
CA LEU A 59 3.14 15.60 13.84
C LEU A 59 1.65 15.95 13.84
N LEU A 60 0.98 15.83 12.71
CA LEU A 60 -0.44 16.15 12.59
C LEU A 60 -1.26 15.01 11.99
N SER A 61 -2.51 14.87 12.46
CA SER A 61 -3.51 13.96 11.89
C SER A 61 -4.70 14.77 11.37
N LEU A 62 -5.21 14.35 10.22
CA LEU A 62 -6.41 14.94 9.61
C LEU A 62 -7.71 14.30 10.13
N GLU A 63 -7.65 13.37 11.05
CA GLU A 63 -8.83 12.76 11.68
C GLU A 63 -9.70 13.78 12.47
N GLY A 64 -9.13 14.94 12.82
CA GLY A 64 -9.88 16.04 13.45
C GLY A 64 -10.76 16.82 12.46
N LEU A 65 -10.47 16.78 11.17
CA LEU A 65 -11.29 17.43 10.15
C LEU A 65 -12.59 16.64 9.92
N PRO A 66 -13.70 17.31 9.50
CA PRO A 66 -14.91 16.61 9.11
C PRO A 66 -14.63 15.55 8.07
N ALA A 67 -15.16 14.33 8.27
CA ALA A 67 -15.01 13.24 7.32
C ALA A 67 -15.80 13.56 6.04
N GLN A 68 -15.10 14.05 5.02
CA GLN A 68 -15.67 14.42 3.73
C GLN A 68 -15.64 13.23 2.79
N VAL A 69 -16.81 12.82 2.26
CA VAL A 69 -16.94 11.82 1.19
C VAL A 69 -18.10 12.28 0.29
N ASP A 70 -17.77 13.02 -0.75
CA ASP A 70 -18.75 13.62 -1.68
C ASP A 70 -18.72 12.83 -2.99
N VAL A 71 -19.75 11.99 -3.20
CA VAL A 71 -19.85 11.13 -4.39
C VAL A 71 -20.67 11.85 -5.48
N ASP A 72 -20.03 12.08 -6.63
CA ASP A 72 -20.69 12.51 -7.86
C ASP A 72 -20.97 11.28 -8.73
N THR A 73 -22.23 10.84 -8.74
CA THR A 73 -22.66 9.65 -9.50
C THR A 73 -22.67 9.89 -11.01
N ALA A 74 -22.90 11.12 -11.45
CA ALA A 74 -22.92 11.48 -12.88
C ALA A 74 -21.50 11.49 -13.46
N ALA A 75 -20.55 12.10 -12.75
CA ALA A 75 -19.13 12.10 -13.12
C ALA A 75 -18.41 10.80 -12.78
N ARG A 76 -19.01 9.91 -11.99
CA ARG A 76 -18.39 8.73 -11.38
C ARG A 76 -17.08 9.08 -10.68
N THR A 77 -17.15 10.02 -9.77
CA THR A 77 -16.02 10.43 -8.95
C THR A 77 -16.42 10.54 -7.49
N VAL A 78 -15.44 10.50 -6.62
CA VAL A 78 -15.61 10.85 -5.21
C VAL A 78 -14.51 11.83 -4.80
N ARG A 79 -14.90 12.91 -4.12
CA ARG A 79 -13.96 13.76 -3.39
C ARG A 79 -13.92 13.29 -1.94
N VAL A 80 -12.75 12.88 -1.48
CA VAL A 80 -12.53 12.28 -0.16
C VAL A 80 -11.51 13.08 0.63
N GLY A 81 -11.80 13.36 1.91
CA GLY A 81 -10.89 14.03 2.83
C GLY A 81 -9.68 13.17 3.21
N GLY A 82 -8.53 13.80 3.41
CA GLY A 82 -7.26 13.10 3.63
C GLY A 82 -7.21 12.23 4.91
N GLY A 83 -8.06 12.51 5.91
CA GLY A 83 -8.19 11.71 7.14
C GLY A 83 -9.11 10.48 7.03
N VAL A 84 -9.87 10.33 5.95
CA VAL A 84 -10.85 9.25 5.77
C VAL A 84 -10.14 7.93 5.51
N ARG A 85 -10.68 6.83 6.07
CA ARG A 85 -10.19 5.46 5.86
C ARG A 85 -10.92 4.78 4.71
N TYR A 86 -10.28 3.79 4.09
CA TYR A 86 -10.90 3.04 2.98
C TYR A 86 -12.19 2.32 3.38
N SER A 87 -12.30 1.81 4.61
CA SER A 87 -13.54 1.17 5.10
C SER A 87 -14.74 2.11 5.06
N GLU A 88 -14.56 3.37 5.45
CA GLU A 88 -15.63 4.37 5.40
C GLU A 88 -15.90 4.83 3.96
N LEU A 89 -14.84 5.16 3.21
CA LEU A 89 -14.96 5.55 1.80
C LEU A 89 -15.72 4.50 0.99
N ALA A 90 -15.28 3.23 1.09
CA ALA A 90 -15.82 2.15 0.28
C ALA A 90 -17.30 1.89 0.55
N ARG A 91 -17.71 1.92 1.83
CA ARG A 91 -19.13 1.79 2.21
C ARG A 91 -19.96 2.92 1.60
N ARG A 92 -19.53 4.19 1.73
CA ARG A 92 -20.28 5.35 1.20
C ARG A 92 -20.35 5.37 -0.33
N VAL A 93 -19.29 4.91 -1.00
CA VAL A 93 -19.26 4.78 -2.46
C VAL A 93 -20.22 3.66 -2.90
N HIS A 94 -20.20 2.51 -2.21
CA HIS A 94 -21.10 1.39 -2.50
C HIS A 94 -22.58 1.76 -2.32
N GLU A 95 -22.93 2.50 -1.27
CA GLU A 95 -24.31 3.02 -1.04
C GLU A 95 -24.84 3.87 -2.19
N ARG A 96 -23.98 4.37 -3.06
CA ARG A 96 -24.29 5.14 -4.28
C ARG A 96 -24.25 4.31 -5.57
N GLY A 97 -24.15 2.99 -5.45
CA GLY A 97 -24.09 2.07 -6.60
C GLY A 97 -22.78 2.13 -7.37
N LEU A 98 -21.70 2.60 -6.74
CA LEU A 98 -20.37 2.74 -7.35
C LEU A 98 -19.31 1.93 -6.59
N ALA A 99 -18.14 1.79 -7.20
CA ALA A 99 -17.00 1.03 -6.69
C ALA A 99 -15.67 1.72 -6.97
N LEU A 100 -14.68 1.44 -6.12
CA LEU A 100 -13.27 1.53 -6.50
C LEU A 100 -12.88 0.24 -7.23
N PRO A 101 -12.03 0.30 -8.27
CA PRO A 101 -11.66 -0.90 -9.02
C PRO A 101 -10.77 -1.83 -8.20
N ASN A 102 -10.07 -1.33 -7.20
CA ASN A 102 -9.18 -2.13 -6.36
C ASN A 102 -9.17 -1.68 -4.91
N MET A 103 -8.77 -2.59 -4.02
CA MET A 103 -8.62 -2.34 -2.58
C MET A 103 -7.33 -3.00 -2.08
N ALA A 104 -6.72 -2.42 -1.04
CA ALA A 104 -5.66 -3.09 -0.30
C ALA A 104 -6.22 -4.27 0.52
N SER A 105 -5.34 -5.15 0.98
CA SER A 105 -5.70 -6.25 1.89
C SER A 105 -6.37 -5.75 3.18
N LEU A 106 -6.04 -4.53 3.61
CA LEU A 106 -6.52 -3.88 4.84
C LEU A 106 -7.41 -2.68 4.50
N PRO A 107 -8.71 -2.67 4.85
CA PRO A 107 -9.56 -1.48 4.67
C PRO A 107 -9.37 -0.41 5.76
N HIS A 108 -8.51 -0.64 6.75
CA HIS A 108 -8.28 0.20 7.93
C HIS A 108 -7.39 1.42 7.65
N ILE A 109 -6.67 1.43 6.52
CA ILE A 109 -5.69 2.45 6.18
C ILE A 109 -6.37 3.75 5.68
N SER A 110 -5.73 4.89 5.96
CA SER A 110 -6.18 6.18 5.43
C SER A 110 -5.93 6.30 3.93
N VAL A 111 -6.88 6.94 3.23
CA VAL A 111 -6.81 7.08 1.76
C VAL A 111 -5.58 7.87 1.35
N ALA A 112 -5.35 9.05 1.93
CA ALA A 112 -4.20 9.89 1.59
C ALA A 112 -2.86 9.23 1.91
N GLY A 113 -2.76 8.51 3.04
CA GLY A 113 -1.54 7.82 3.44
C GLY A 113 -1.17 6.70 2.47
N SER A 114 -2.12 5.88 2.07
CA SER A 114 -1.90 4.78 1.12
C SER A 114 -1.52 5.28 -0.28
N VAL A 115 -2.17 6.34 -0.76
CA VAL A 115 -1.83 6.99 -2.04
C VAL A 115 -0.41 7.53 -2.00
N ALA A 116 -0.03 8.23 -0.92
CA ALA A 116 1.29 8.82 -0.76
C ALA A 116 2.43 7.79 -0.73
N THR A 117 2.17 6.54 -0.35
CA THR A 117 3.19 5.48 -0.22
C THR A 117 3.12 4.40 -1.31
N GLY A 118 2.22 4.53 -2.29
CA GLY A 118 2.10 3.59 -3.41
C GLY A 118 1.48 2.25 -3.03
N THR A 119 0.58 2.23 -2.04
CA THR A 119 -0.15 1.02 -1.63
C THR A 119 -1.01 0.47 -2.77
N HIS A 120 -1.13 -0.85 -2.83
CA HIS A 120 -1.82 -1.56 -3.91
C HIS A 120 -2.62 -2.77 -3.39
N GLY A 121 -3.46 -3.32 -4.24
CA GLY A 121 -4.12 -4.61 -4.07
C GLY A 121 -3.45 -5.70 -4.90
N SER A 122 -4.23 -6.54 -5.58
CA SER A 122 -3.73 -7.57 -6.50
C SER A 122 -4.54 -7.58 -7.81
N GLY A 123 -3.91 -8.04 -8.89
CA GLY A 123 -4.50 -8.31 -10.20
C GLY A 123 -3.64 -7.82 -11.35
N VAL A 124 -3.54 -8.62 -12.39
CA VAL A 124 -2.71 -8.30 -13.58
C VAL A 124 -3.14 -7.03 -14.30
N GLY A 125 -4.42 -6.65 -14.19
CA GLY A 125 -4.98 -5.42 -14.75
C GLY A 125 -5.21 -4.30 -13.72
N ASN A 126 -4.91 -4.54 -12.45
CA ASN A 126 -5.17 -3.60 -11.37
C ASN A 126 -3.89 -2.85 -10.98
N GLY A 127 -3.88 -1.53 -11.15
CA GLY A 127 -2.79 -0.67 -10.69
C GLY A 127 -2.79 -0.44 -9.18
N PRO A 128 -1.79 0.31 -8.65
CA PRO A 128 -1.82 0.82 -7.29
C PRO A 128 -3.09 1.61 -6.99
N LEU A 129 -3.46 1.76 -5.71
CA LEU A 129 -4.64 2.53 -5.31
C LEU A 129 -4.56 4.00 -5.79
N ALA A 130 -3.36 4.50 -5.97
CA ALA A 130 -3.06 5.81 -6.54
C ALA A 130 -3.49 5.98 -8.01
N SER A 131 -3.70 4.91 -8.77
CA SER A 131 -4.02 4.95 -10.21
C SER A 131 -5.36 5.63 -10.51
N VAL A 132 -6.31 5.59 -9.57
CA VAL A 132 -7.64 6.20 -9.70
C VAL A 132 -7.68 7.65 -9.26
N VAL A 133 -6.57 8.22 -8.78
CA VAL A 133 -6.53 9.63 -8.38
C VAL A 133 -6.66 10.51 -9.61
N ARG A 134 -7.63 11.42 -9.59
CA ARG A 134 -7.90 12.45 -10.61
C ARG A 134 -7.33 13.80 -10.22
N GLU A 135 -7.40 14.16 -8.93
CA GLU A 135 -6.91 15.43 -8.39
C GLU A 135 -6.39 15.23 -6.97
N VAL A 136 -5.33 15.94 -6.64
CA VAL A 136 -4.77 16.05 -5.29
C VAL A 136 -4.94 17.50 -4.82
N GLU A 137 -5.53 17.70 -3.64
CA GLU A 137 -5.55 18.98 -2.93
C GLU A 137 -4.60 18.92 -1.75
N LEU A 138 -3.70 19.89 -1.63
CA LEU A 138 -2.74 19.95 -0.54
C LEU A 138 -2.59 21.36 0.02
N VAL A 139 -2.27 21.44 1.31
CA VAL A 139 -1.79 22.63 1.98
C VAL A 139 -0.28 22.66 1.87
N THR A 140 0.25 23.70 1.20
CA THR A 140 1.66 23.94 0.94
C THR A 140 2.37 24.62 2.13
N ALA A 141 3.69 24.79 2.04
CA ALA A 141 4.54 25.25 3.14
C ALA A 141 4.17 26.63 3.70
N ASP A 142 3.59 27.49 2.90
CA ASP A 142 3.08 28.82 3.28
C ASP A 142 1.65 28.81 3.85
N GLY A 143 1.00 27.64 3.95
CA GLY A 143 -0.38 27.49 4.36
C GLY A 143 -1.41 27.72 3.26
N SER A 144 -0.99 27.94 2.01
CA SER A 144 -1.89 28.03 0.85
C SER A 144 -2.45 26.66 0.47
N THR A 145 -3.62 26.64 -0.19
CA THR A 145 -4.19 25.42 -0.76
C THR A 145 -3.92 25.38 -2.26
N VAL A 146 -3.38 24.26 -2.74
CA VAL A 146 -3.10 24.01 -4.14
C VAL A 146 -3.83 22.74 -4.60
N ARG A 147 -4.38 22.77 -5.81
CA ARG A 147 -4.97 21.61 -6.49
C ARG A 147 -4.12 21.24 -7.70
N ILE A 148 -3.85 19.96 -7.87
CA ILE A 148 -3.07 19.41 -8.98
C ILE A 148 -3.89 18.28 -9.61
N GLY A 149 -4.37 18.50 -10.82
CA GLY A 149 -5.25 17.57 -11.53
C GLY A 149 -4.56 16.83 -12.66
N ARG A 150 -5.10 15.64 -13.02
CA ARG A 150 -4.61 14.80 -14.12
C ARG A 150 -4.73 15.49 -15.50
N GLY A 151 -5.68 16.39 -15.66
CA GLY A 151 -6.10 16.95 -16.94
C GLY A 151 -5.23 18.08 -17.52
N GLY A 152 -3.91 18.06 -17.38
CA GLY A 152 -3.06 19.05 -18.06
C GLY A 152 -1.83 19.50 -17.30
N GLU A 153 -1.60 19.01 -16.11
CA GLU A 153 -0.43 19.38 -15.33
C GLU A 153 0.65 18.29 -15.40
N ALA A 154 1.78 18.58 -16.06
CA ALA A 154 2.91 17.65 -16.15
C ALA A 154 3.40 17.14 -14.78
N ARG A 155 3.21 17.97 -13.71
CA ARG A 155 3.56 17.65 -12.32
C ARG A 155 2.61 16.69 -11.61
N PHE A 156 1.46 16.34 -12.21
CA PHE A 156 0.47 15.45 -11.58
C PHE A 156 1.06 14.09 -11.18
N GLY A 157 1.87 13.46 -12.07
CA GLY A 157 2.52 12.20 -11.79
C GLY A 157 3.44 12.23 -10.53
N GLY A 158 4.00 13.39 -10.22
CA GLY A 158 4.80 13.59 -8.99
C GLY A 158 3.94 13.91 -7.76
N ALA A 159 2.75 14.48 -7.96
CA ALA A 159 1.91 14.94 -6.85
C ALA A 159 1.19 13.81 -6.11
N VAL A 160 0.95 12.69 -6.76
CA VAL A 160 0.12 11.58 -6.24
C VAL A 160 0.89 10.74 -5.23
N THR A 161 1.88 9.95 -5.68
CA THR A 161 2.75 9.17 -4.77
C THR A 161 3.92 10.04 -4.34
N SER A 162 3.71 10.86 -3.31
CA SER A 162 4.60 11.98 -2.96
C SER A 162 5.37 11.82 -1.65
N LEU A 163 5.23 10.69 -0.94
CA LEU A 163 5.84 10.45 0.37
C LEU A 163 5.51 11.54 1.41
N GLY A 164 4.49 12.33 1.16
CA GLY A 164 4.13 13.50 1.98
C GLY A 164 5.16 14.63 1.94
N ALA A 165 6.00 14.69 0.88
CA ALA A 165 7.08 15.69 0.76
C ALA A 165 6.66 17.00 0.06
N LEU A 166 5.44 17.08 -0.45
CA LEU A 166 4.94 18.25 -1.20
C LEU A 166 4.00 19.14 -0.38
N GLY A 167 3.46 18.62 0.71
CA GLY A 167 2.44 19.28 1.51
C GLY A 167 1.56 18.29 2.26
N VAL A 168 0.58 18.80 2.97
CA VAL A 168 -0.45 18.02 3.67
C VAL A 168 -1.62 17.80 2.73
N VAL A 169 -1.86 16.56 2.29
CA VAL A 169 -2.97 16.18 1.41
C VAL A 169 -4.29 16.28 2.17
N THR A 170 -5.09 17.31 1.88
CA THR A 170 -6.37 17.56 2.54
C THR A 170 -7.53 16.87 1.89
N ALA A 171 -7.48 16.67 0.57
CA ALA A 171 -8.48 15.90 -0.17
C ALA A 171 -7.90 15.27 -1.43
N LEU A 172 -8.57 14.21 -1.88
CA LEU A 172 -8.32 13.54 -3.16
C LEU A 172 -9.63 13.42 -3.92
N THR A 173 -9.60 13.59 -5.24
CA THR A 173 -10.69 13.17 -6.12
C THR A 173 -10.30 11.87 -6.79
N LEU A 174 -11.13 10.84 -6.65
CA LEU A 174 -10.89 9.51 -7.18
C LEU A 174 -11.91 9.16 -8.27
N ASP A 175 -11.47 8.47 -9.31
CA ASP A 175 -12.36 7.87 -10.31
C ASP A 175 -13.04 6.63 -9.74
N LEU A 176 -14.30 6.41 -10.13
CA LEU A 176 -15.14 5.30 -9.72
C LEU A 176 -15.68 4.55 -10.95
N GLU A 177 -16.08 3.30 -10.73
CA GLU A 177 -16.82 2.49 -11.70
C GLU A 177 -18.18 2.04 -11.11
N PRO A 178 -19.10 1.46 -11.89
CA PRO A 178 -20.31 0.86 -11.36
C PRO A 178 -19.99 -0.22 -10.33
N ALA A 179 -20.79 -0.30 -9.25
CA ALA A 179 -20.63 -1.33 -8.24
C ALA A 179 -20.74 -2.74 -8.85
N PHE A 180 -19.96 -3.65 -8.31
CA PHE A 180 -19.91 -5.04 -8.72
C PHE A 180 -19.78 -5.96 -7.50
N ASP A 181 -20.21 -7.20 -7.68
CA ASP A 181 -20.03 -8.24 -6.68
C ASP A 181 -18.82 -9.12 -6.99
N VAL A 182 -18.23 -9.66 -5.94
CA VAL A 182 -17.03 -10.51 -6.00
C VAL A 182 -17.30 -11.80 -5.22
N GLU A 183 -16.78 -12.90 -5.73
CA GLU A 183 -16.64 -14.18 -5.04
C GLU A 183 -15.17 -14.47 -4.77
N GLN A 184 -14.88 -15.09 -3.62
CA GLN A 184 -13.54 -15.53 -3.26
C GLN A 184 -13.49 -17.05 -3.15
N HIS A 185 -12.62 -17.66 -3.97
CA HIS A 185 -12.33 -19.10 -3.98
C HIS A 185 -10.90 -19.34 -3.48
N LEU A 186 -10.72 -20.38 -2.68
CA LEU A 186 -9.44 -20.73 -2.10
C LEU A 186 -8.97 -22.09 -2.60
N PHE A 187 -7.69 -22.17 -2.91
CA PHE A 187 -7.00 -23.40 -3.26
C PHE A 187 -5.77 -23.56 -2.36
N THR A 188 -5.28 -24.79 -2.24
CA THR A 188 -4.15 -25.12 -1.37
C THR A 188 -3.05 -25.86 -2.15
N GLU A 189 -1.82 -25.83 -1.61
CA GLU A 189 -0.71 -26.67 -2.09
C GLU A 189 -0.37 -26.50 -3.59
N LEU A 190 -0.27 -25.24 -4.07
CA LEU A 190 0.27 -24.97 -5.40
C LEU A 190 1.81 -25.15 -5.36
N PRO A 191 2.38 -26.15 -6.08
CA PRO A 191 3.81 -26.41 -6.02
C PRO A 191 4.62 -25.33 -6.76
N LEU A 192 5.81 -25.01 -6.25
CA LEU A 192 6.78 -24.19 -6.99
C LEU A 192 7.43 -24.99 -8.13
N ALA A 193 7.57 -26.30 -7.94
CA ALA A 193 8.11 -27.20 -8.97
C ALA A 193 7.23 -27.20 -10.22
N GLY A 194 7.81 -26.88 -11.37
CA GLY A 194 7.09 -26.78 -12.65
C GLY A 194 6.40 -25.43 -12.88
N LEU A 195 6.49 -24.49 -11.94
CA LEU A 195 5.96 -23.13 -12.12
C LEU A 195 6.93 -22.34 -13.00
N ASP A 196 6.74 -22.39 -14.30
CA ASP A 196 7.46 -21.54 -15.26
C ASP A 196 6.73 -20.18 -15.45
N SER A 197 7.33 -19.28 -16.22
CA SER A 197 6.79 -17.95 -16.45
C SER A 197 5.40 -17.99 -17.13
N ARG A 198 5.14 -18.96 -18.01
CA ARG A 198 3.85 -19.12 -18.68
C ARG A 198 2.77 -19.57 -17.70
N LEU A 199 3.09 -20.56 -16.86
CA LEU A 199 2.15 -21.04 -15.85
C LEU A 199 1.89 -19.98 -14.78
N PHE A 200 2.94 -19.26 -14.33
CA PHE A 200 2.78 -18.13 -13.41
C PHE A 200 1.80 -17.09 -13.96
N GLU A 201 1.99 -16.63 -15.21
CA GLU A 201 1.08 -15.67 -15.86
C GLU A 201 -0.35 -16.22 -15.96
N THR A 202 -0.50 -17.50 -16.31
CA THR A 202 -1.81 -18.14 -16.39
C THR A 202 -2.52 -18.18 -15.03
N VAL A 203 -1.80 -18.56 -13.97
CA VAL A 203 -2.33 -18.58 -12.60
C VAL A 203 -2.73 -17.18 -12.13
N MET A 204 -1.84 -16.18 -12.32
CA MET A 204 -2.10 -14.83 -11.83
C MET A 204 -3.17 -14.08 -12.64
N SER A 205 -3.44 -14.48 -13.88
CA SER A 205 -4.50 -13.92 -14.75
C SER A 205 -5.79 -14.73 -14.71
N ALA A 206 -5.88 -15.80 -13.93
CA ALA A 206 -7.05 -16.68 -13.88
C ALA A 206 -8.33 -15.95 -13.42
N ALA A 207 -8.21 -14.86 -12.67
CA ALA A 207 -9.35 -14.08 -12.18
C ALA A 207 -8.99 -12.60 -12.01
N TYR A 208 -9.98 -11.81 -11.57
CA TYR A 208 -9.84 -10.37 -11.33
C TYR A 208 -8.70 -10.02 -10.38
N SER A 209 -8.51 -10.82 -9.32
CA SER A 209 -7.42 -10.67 -8.37
C SER A 209 -6.99 -12.05 -7.87
N VAL A 210 -5.69 -12.33 -7.92
CA VAL A 210 -5.10 -13.57 -7.40
C VAL A 210 -3.97 -13.22 -6.45
N SER A 211 -3.93 -13.91 -5.30
CA SER A 211 -2.86 -13.81 -4.30
C SER A 211 -2.35 -15.20 -3.94
N LEU A 212 -1.04 -15.38 -3.92
CA LEU A 212 -0.39 -16.64 -3.55
C LEU A 212 0.26 -16.47 -2.16
N PHE A 213 -0.01 -17.39 -1.23
CA PHE A 213 0.54 -17.31 0.14
C PHE A 213 1.46 -18.48 0.45
N THR A 214 2.60 -18.19 1.07
CA THR A 214 3.58 -19.19 1.52
C THR A 214 4.23 -18.75 2.82
N ASP A 215 4.70 -19.70 3.62
CA ASP A 215 5.56 -19.46 4.78
C ASP A 215 7.03 -19.81 4.50
N TRP A 216 7.35 -20.18 3.27
CA TRP A 216 8.68 -20.59 2.80
C TRP A 216 9.31 -21.76 3.60
N ARG A 217 8.50 -22.51 4.36
CA ARG A 217 8.99 -23.74 5.03
C ARG A 217 9.11 -24.91 4.07
N THR A 218 8.31 -24.88 3.01
CA THR A 218 8.32 -25.83 1.90
C THR A 218 8.34 -25.08 0.57
N PRO A 219 8.86 -25.66 -0.53
CA PRO A 219 8.88 -25.02 -1.84
C PRO A 219 7.48 -25.07 -2.47
N GLY A 220 6.72 -23.97 -2.35
CA GLY A 220 5.38 -23.85 -2.91
C GLY A 220 4.51 -22.88 -2.13
N PHE A 221 3.26 -22.78 -2.58
CA PHE A 221 2.26 -21.89 -1.99
C PHE A 221 1.23 -22.72 -1.24
N ARG A 222 1.08 -22.44 0.04
CA ARG A 222 0.11 -23.14 0.90
C ARG A 222 -1.31 -22.75 0.59
N GLN A 223 -1.52 -21.52 0.09
CA GLN A 223 -2.84 -21.00 -0.24
C GLN A 223 -2.78 -20.17 -1.52
N VAL A 224 -3.83 -20.27 -2.32
CA VAL A 224 -4.11 -19.40 -3.46
C VAL A 224 -5.50 -18.83 -3.27
N TRP A 225 -5.58 -17.50 -3.22
CA TRP A 225 -6.84 -16.78 -3.10
C TRP A 225 -7.21 -16.19 -4.44
N VAL A 226 -8.31 -16.66 -5.00
CA VAL A 226 -8.81 -16.30 -6.32
C VAL A 226 -10.10 -15.51 -6.15
N LYS A 227 -10.08 -14.23 -6.51
CA LYS A 227 -11.22 -13.32 -6.41
C LYS A 227 -11.74 -13.03 -7.81
N ARG A 228 -12.98 -13.43 -8.06
CA ARG A 228 -13.67 -13.30 -9.34
C ARG A 228 -14.80 -12.28 -9.23
N ARG A 229 -14.96 -11.40 -10.20
CA ARG A 229 -16.20 -10.61 -10.35
C ARG A 229 -17.32 -11.56 -10.80
N THR A 230 -18.50 -11.42 -10.21
CA THR A 230 -19.63 -12.34 -10.47
C THR A 230 -20.15 -12.24 -11.91
N ASP A 231 -19.89 -11.12 -12.61
CA ASP A 231 -20.18 -10.89 -14.03
C ASP A 231 -19.18 -11.55 -15.00
N GLN A 232 -18.10 -12.18 -14.46
CA GLN A 232 -17.09 -12.91 -15.24
C GLN A 232 -17.27 -14.43 -15.09
N PRO A 233 -16.78 -15.25 -16.04
CA PRO A 233 -16.84 -16.71 -15.91
C PRO A 233 -16.05 -17.20 -14.68
N LEU A 234 -16.51 -18.32 -14.09
CA LEU A 234 -15.74 -19.00 -13.05
C LEU A 234 -14.46 -19.57 -13.68
N PRO A 235 -13.28 -19.24 -13.15
CA PRO A 235 -12.04 -19.77 -13.70
C PRO A 235 -11.93 -21.26 -13.42
N ASP A 236 -11.47 -22.02 -14.41
CA ASP A 236 -10.91 -23.36 -14.16
C ASP A 236 -9.54 -23.18 -13.49
N PHE A 237 -9.35 -23.86 -12.35
CA PHE A 237 -8.12 -23.76 -11.58
C PHE A 237 -7.57 -25.16 -11.27
N PRO A 238 -7.01 -25.86 -12.29
CA PRO A 238 -6.59 -27.26 -12.16
C PRO A 238 -5.23 -27.45 -11.46
N TRP A 239 -4.55 -26.36 -11.12
CA TRP A 239 -3.16 -26.40 -10.63
C TRP A 239 -3.01 -26.68 -9.14
N ALA A 240 -4.12 -26.55 -8.39
CA ALA A 240 -4.14 -26.76 -6.94
C ALA A 240 -5.52 -27.25 -6.49
N PRO A 241 -5.62 -28.14 -5.49
CA PRO A 241 -6.91 -28.59 -4.97
C PRO A 241 -7.66 -27.45 -4.24
N PRO A 242 -9.00 -27.42 -4.30
CA PRO A 242 -9.78 -26.45 -3.54
C PRO A 242 -9.60 -26.66 -2.03
N ALA A 243 -9.61 -25.57 -1.28
CA ALA A 243 -9.60 -25.61 0.18
C ALA A 243 -10.91 -26.23 0.71
N THR A 244 -10.78 -27.01 1.77
CA THR A 244 -11.91 -27.69 2.43
C THR A 244 -12.39 -26.97 3.70
N GLU A 245 -11.64 -25.99 4.17
CA GLU A 245 -11.95 -25.17 5.35
C GLU A 245 -11.61 -23.69 5.11
N LYS A 246 -12.18 -22.81 5.93
CA LYS A 246 -11.83 -21.36 5.88
C LYS A 246 -10.40 -21.17 6.35
N LEU A 247 -9.64 -20.34 5.61
CA LEU A 247 -8.22 -20.11 5.84
C LEU A 247 -7.96 -18.65 6.20
N HIS A 248 -6.95 -18.46 7.05
CA HIS A 248 -6.33 -17.16 7.31
C HIS A 248 -4.94 -17.13 6.62
N PRO A 249 -4.49 -15.98 6.04
CA PRO A 249 -3.18 -15.90 5.39
C PRO A 249 -2.01 -16.25 6.32
N VAL A 250 -2.12 -15.88 7.61
CA VAL A 250 -1.15 -16.26 8.64
C VAL A 250 -1.57 -17.61 9.23
N PRO A 251 -0.71 -18.64 9.16
CA PRO A 251 -1.02 -19.95 9.71
C PRO A 251 -1.38 -19.92 11.20
N GLY A 252 -2.41 -20.66 11.59
CA GLY A 252 -2.88 -20.75 12.98
C GLY A 252 -3.76 -19.62 13.48
N MET A 253 -3.95 -18.55 12.68
CA MET A 253 -4.88 -17.47 13.01
C MET A 253 -6.32 -17.85 12.65
N PRO A 254 -7.34 -17.38 13.42
CA PRO A 254 -8.73 -17.68 13.13
C PRO A 254 -9.22 -16.93 11.88
N ALA A 255 -9.83 -17.68 10.94
CA ALA A 255 -10.35 -17.13 9.69
C ALA A 255 -11.56 -16.18 9.85
N VAL A 256 -12.09 -16.00 11.05
CA VAL A 256 -13.21 -15.08 11.33
C VAL A 256 -12.88 -13.63 10.98
N ASN A 257 -11.61 -13.25 11.03
CA ASN A 257 -11.13 -11.92 10.67
C ASN A 257 -11.09 -11.70 9.15
N CYS A 258 -11.17 -12.78 8.35
CA CYS A 258 -11.11 -12.71 6.90
C CYS A 258 -12.49 -12.43 6.29
N THR A 259 -12.47 -11.85 5.09
CA THR A 259 -13.67 -11.70 4.24
C THR A 259 -14.20 -13.06 3.80
N ASP A 260 -15.48 -13.13 3.41
CA ASP A 260 -16.13 -14.42 3.12
C ASP A 260 -15.47 -15.17 1.98
N GLN A 261 -15.41 -16.49 2.14
CA GLN A 261 -14.71 -17.45 1.28
C GLN A 261 -15.73 -18.46 0.70
N PHE A 262 -15.25 -19.43 -0.10
CA PHE A 262 -16.05 -20.50 -0.72
C PHE A 262 -17.10 -20.01 -1.73
N GLY A 263 -16.75 -18.99 -2.53
CA GLY A 263 -17.61 -18.54 -3.60
C GLY A 263 -18.88 -17.84 -3.14
N VAL A 264 -18.95 -17.37 -1.89
CA VAL A 264 -20.10 -16.58 -1.43
C VAL A 264 -20.05 -15.19 -2.04
N PRO A 265 -21.00 -14.82 -2.94
CA PRO A 265 -21.05 -13.50 -3.54
C PRO A 265 -21.22 -12.40 -2.50
N GLY A 266 -20.64 -11.26 -2.77
CA GLY A 266 -20.84 -10.07 -1.94
C GLY A 266 -20.23 -8.82 -2.54
N PRO A 267 -20.52 -7.65 -1.93
CA PRO A 267 -20.07 -6.37 -2.45
C PRO A 267 -18.53 -6.32 -2.57
N TRP A 268 -18.05 -5.65 -3.61
CA TRP A 268 -16.63 -5.50 -3.88
C TRP A 268 -15.79 -5.11 -2.65
N HIS A 269 -16.28 -4.20 -1.82
CA HIS A 269 -15.56 -3.69 -0.64
C HIS A 269 -15.53 -4.66 0.54
N GLU A 270 -16.37 -5.68 0.54
CA GLU A 270 -16.39 -6.77 1.52
C GLU A 270 -15.70 -8.06 1.02
N ARG A 271 -15.17 -8.04 -0.21
CA ARG A 271 -14.53 -9.22 -0.83
C ARG A 271 -13.13 -8.95 -1.36
N LEU A 272 -12.85 -7.75 -1.91
CA LEU A 272 -11.51 -7.41 -2.38
C LEU A 272 -10.47 -7.35 -1.25
N PRO A 273 -10.74 -6.74 -0.08
CA PRO A 273 -9.83 -6.87 1.06
C PRO A 273 -9.72 -8.32 1.54
N HIS A 274 -8.62 -8.65 2.22
CA HIS A 274 -8.48 -9.95 2.88
C HIS A 274 -9.16 -9.95 4.25
N PHE A 275 -9.16 -8.79 4.91
CA PHE A 275 -9.65 -8.64 6.29
C PHE A 275 -10.88 -7.75 6.36
N ARG A 276 -11.77 -8.12 7.28
CA ARG A 276 -12.97 -7.35 7.59
C ARG A 276 -12.60 -6.10 8.38
N ALA A 277 -13.34 -5.01 8.17
CA ALA A 277 -13.07 -3.71 8.80
C ALA A 277 -13.25 -3.71 10.33
N GLU A 278 -14.04 -4.64 10.87
CA GLU A 278 -14.39 -4.74 12.29
C GLU A 278 -13.32 -5.46 13.12
N PHE A 279 -12.32 -6.08 12.48
CA PHE A 279 -11.30 -6.86 13.17
C PHE A 279 -9.91 -6.26 12.97
N THR A 280 -8.99 -6.55 13.89
CA THR A 280 -7.57 -6.27 13.69
C THR A 280 -7.07 -7.04 12.47
N PRO A 281 -6.44 -6.37 11.49
CA PRO A 281 -5.95 -7.04 10.30
C PRO A 281 -4.71 -7.88 10.60
N SER A 282 -4.51 -8.93 9.81
CA SER A 282 -3.35 -9.83 9.88
C SER A 282 -3.19 -10.43 11.29
N SER A 283 -1.98 -10.48 11.87
CA SER A 283 -1.75 -10.95 13.24
C SER A 283 -1.88 -9.86 14.30
N GLY A 284 -1.80 -8.59 13.91
CA GLY A 284 -1.80 -7.44 14.82
C GLY A 284 -0.45 -7.16 15.48
N GLU A 285 0.44 -8.15 15.56
CA GLU A 285 1.80 -8.05 16.10
C GLU A 285 2.80 -8.46 15.03
N GLU A 286 3.23 -7.49 14.21
CA GLU A 286 4.00 -7.79 13.01
C GLU A 286 4.86 -6.61 12.55
N LEU A 287 5.91 -6.94 11.79
CA LEU A 287 6.60 -6.03 10.87
C LEU A 287 6.30 -6.44 9.43
N GLN A 288 6.44 -5.53 8.50
CA GLN A 288 6.20 -5.83 7.09
C GLN A 288 7.32 -5.29 6.20
N SER A 289 7.70 -6.10 5.20
CA SER A 289 8.51 -5.69 4.04
C SER A 289 7.77 -6.05 2.76
N GLU A 290 8.03 -5.33 1.68
CA GLU A 290 7.48 -5.67 0.37
C GLU A 290 8.37 -5.13 -0.73
N TYR A 291 8.55 -5.93 -1.78
CA TYR A 291 9.38 -5.59 -2.92
C TYR A 291 8.61 -5.80 -4.21
N LEU A 292 8.60 -4.77 -5.06
CA LEU A 292 7.95 -4.79 -6.37
C LEU A 292 9.03 -4.86 -7.46
N LEU A 293 8.99 -5.95 -8.22
CA LEU A 293 9.94 -6.25 -9.29
C LEU A 293 9.22 -6.24 -10.64
N PRO A 294 9.90 -5.96 -11.76
CA PRO A 294 9.32 -6.18 -13.07
C PRO A 294 8.77 -7.61 -13.19
N ARG A 295 7.51 -7.75 -13.64
CA ARG A 295 6.77 -9.03 -13.62
C ARG A 295 7.49 -10.14 -14.41
N ARG A 296 8.30 -9.79 -15.42
CA ARG A 296 9.15 -10.77 -16.14
C ARG A 296 10.12 -11.55 -15.24
N PHE A 297 10.47 -11.03 -14.06
CA PHE A 297 11.35 -11.69 -13.10
C PHE A 297 10.59 -12.48 -12.00
N ALA A 298 9.28 -12.68 -12.16
CA ALA A 298 8.47 -13.31 -11.11
C ALA A 298 9.00 -14.69 -10.70
N VAL A 299 9.27 -15.57 -11.66
CA VAL A 299 9.74 -16.93 -11.39
C VAL A 299 11.17 -16.93 -10.84
N ASP A 300 12.05 -16.09 -11.39
CA ASP A 300 13.42 -15.92 -10.88
C ASP A 300 13.42 -15.43 -9.43
N MET A 301 12.56 -14.47 -9.11
CA MET A 301 12.34 -13.98 -7.75
C MET A 301 11.92 -15.12 -6.82
N LEU A 302 10.92 -15.92 -7.21
CA LEU A 302 10.41 -17.02 -6.39
C LEU A 302 11.49 -18.06 -6.10
N HIS A 303 12.24 -18.49 -7.12
CA HIS A 303 13.35 -19.44 -6.92
C HIS A 303 14.48 -18.83 -6.09
N THR A 304 14.74 -17.53 -6.23
CA THR A 304 15.75 -16.83 -5.41
C THR A 304 15.34 -16.81 -3.94
N ILE A 305 14.08 -16.47 -3.63
CA ILE A 305 13.58 -16.49 -2.25
C ILE A 305 13.61 -17.93 -1.69
N ASP A 306 13.17 -18.92 -2.49
CA ASP A 306 13.22 -20.33 -2.09
C ASP A 306 14.64 -20.80 -1.77
N SER A 307 15.65 -20.35 -2.52
CA SER A 307 17.06 -20.70 -2.28
C SER A 307 17.60 -20.21 -0.92
N ILE A 308 16.98 -19.18 -0.33
CA ILE A 308 17.32 -18.63 0.99
C ILE A 308 16.22 -18.86 2.03
N ARG A 309 15.27 -19.76 1.77
CA ARG A 309 14.10 -19.99 2.64
C ARG A 309 14.46 -20.34 4.08
N GLU A 310 15.56 -21.04 4.30
CA GLU A 310 16.04 -21.38 5.65
C GLU A 310 16.46 -20.16 6.47
N THR A 311 16.84 -19.08 5.81
CA THR A 311 17.09 -17.78 6.44
C THR A 311 15.81 -17.01 6.68
N VAL A 312 14.85 -17.08 5.75
CA VAL A 312 13.60 -16.30 5.74
C VAL A 312 12.56 -16.87 6.69
N SER A 313 12.30 -18.18 6.61
CA SER A 313 11.17 -18.83 7.29
C SER A 313 11.18 -18.78 8.83
N PRO A 314 12.33 -18.70 9.55
CA PRO A 314 12.30 -18.67 11.02
C PRO A 314 11.64 -17.42 11.62
N VAL A 315 11.66 -16.29 10.91
CA VAL A 315 11.07 -15.02 11.38
C VAL A 315 9.86 -14.60 10.55
N LEU A 316 9.43 -15.43 9.60
CA LEU A 316 8.30 -15.15 8.72
C LEU A 316 7.00 -15.69 9.30
N GLN A 317 5.95 -14.87 9.32
CA GLN A 317 4.59 -15.32 9.59
C GLN A 317 3.89 -15.77 8.30
N THR A 318 3.98 -14.97 7.23
CA THR A 318 3.46 -15.29 5.89
C THR A 318 4.12 -14.42 4.83
N CYS A 319 4.20 -14.91 3.61
CA CYS A 319 4.57 -14.15 2.41
C CYS A 319 3.41 -14.21 1.43
N GLU A 320 3.04 -13.06 0.87
CA GLU A 320 2.01 -12.93 -0.17
C GLU A 320 2.64 -12.48 -1.48
N VAL A 321 2.40 -13.21 -2.57
CA VAL A 321 2.82 -12.84 -3.92
C VAL A 321 1.62 -12.33 -4.70
N ARG A 322 1.75 -11.13 -5.26
CA ARG A 322 0.70 -10.42 -6.01
C ARG A 322 1.23 -9.88 -7.33
N THR A 323 0.32 -9.51 -8.23
CA THR A 323 0.64 -8.74 -9.43
C THR A 323 0.01 -7.36 -9.36
N VAL A 324 0.70 -6.36 -9.93
CA VAL A 324 0.24 -4.97 -9.99
C VAL A 324 0.54 -4.43 -11.37
N ALA A 325 -0.46 -3.84 -12.02
CA ALA A 325 -0.29 -3.18 -13.31
C ALA A 325 0.55 -1.90 -13.20
N ALA A 326 1.18 -1.53 -14.30
CA ALA A 326 1.96 -0.30 -14.42
C ALA A 326 1.11 0.95 -14.17
N ASP A 327 1.76 2.01 -13.69
CA ASP A 327 1.17 3.33 -13.54
C ASP A 327 2.11 4.46 -14.02
N GLY A 328 1.65 5.72 -13.96
CA GLY A 328 2.41 6.91 -14.34
C GLY A 328 2.88 7.76 -13.15
N GLN A 329 2.81 7.27 -11.90
CA GLN A 329 3.19 8.03 -10.71
C GLN A 329 4.71 7.96 -10.50
N TRP A 330 5.39 9.12 -10.47
CA TRP A 330 6.86 9.20 -10.55
C TRP A 330 7.62 8.39 -9.48
N LEU A 331 7.08 8.32 -8.27
CA LEU A 331 7.66 7.55 -7.17
C LEU A 331 6.91 6.24 -6.89
N SER A 332 6.00 5.83 -7.78
CA SER A 332 5.37 4.52 -7.63
C SER A 332 6.38 3.39 -7.83
N PRO A 333 6.36 2.35 -6.99
CA PRO A 333 7.12 1.13 -7.26
C PRO A 333 6.76 0.46 -8.60
N SER A 334 5.54 0.71 -9.12
CA SER A 334 5.06 0.20 -10.42
C SER A 334 5.15 1.24 -11.56
N TYR A 335 5.91 2.33 -11.37
CA TYR A 335 6.08 3.34 -12.42
C TYR A 335 6.63 2.73 -13.71
N ASP A 336 5.85 2.88 -14.80
CA ASP A 336 6.18 2.46 -16.17
C ASP A 336 6.54 0.96 -16.32
N ARG A 337 6.05 0.11 -15.41
CA ARG A 337 6.27 -1.34 -15.48
C ARG A 337 5.21 -2.14 -14.73
N ASP A 338 4.71 -3.20 -15.35
CA ASP A 338 3.97 -4.24 -14.64
C ASP A 338 4.88 -4.92 -13.63
N THR A 339 4.38 -5.15 -12.42
CA THR A 339 5.18 -5.70 -11.33
C THR A 339 4.59 -6.98 -10.76
N VAL A 340 5.47 -7.80 -10.21
CA VAL A 340 5.18 -8.80 -9.19
C VAL A 340 5.63 -8.22 -7.85
N ALA A 341 4.78 -8.34 -6.84
CA ALA A 341 5.05 -7.92 -5.47
C ALA A 341 5.23 -9.15 -4.58
N ALA A 342 6.32 -9.19 -3.82
CA ALA A 342 6.53 -10.14 -2.73
C ALA A 342 6.42 -9.39 -1.40
N HIS A 343 5.31 -9.62 -0.70
CA HIS A 343 4.99 -9.03 0.59
C HIS A 343 5.31 -10.02 1.71
N PHE A 344 6.01 -9.57 2.74
CA PHE A 344 6.39 -10.38 3.89
C PHE A 344 5.79 -9.79 5.16
N THR A 345 5.08 -10.60 5.90
CA THR A 345 4.65 -10.34 7.26
C THR A 345 5.58 -11.09 8.20
N TRP A 346 6.37 -10.34 8.97
CA TRP A 346 7.37 -10.85 9.90
C TRP A 346 6.85 -10.88 11.33
N VAL A 347 7.50 -11.63 12.19
CA VAL A 347 7.33 -11.50 13.64
C VAL A 347 7.67 -10.08 14.12
N ALA A 348 7.11 -9.63 15.25
CA ALA A 348 7.33 -8.30 15.81
C ALA A 348 8.68 -8.21 16.56
N ASP A 349 9.76 -8.65 15.93
CA ASP A 349 11.14 -8.65 16.47
C ASP A 349 12.09 -7.95 15.49
N THR A 350 12.22 -6.63 15.59
CA THR A 350 13.06 -5.83 14.70
C THR A 350 14.52 -6.30 14.66
N PRO A 351 15.21 -6.60 15.78
CA PRO A 351 16.56 -7.14 15.76
C PRO A 351 16.72 -8.45 15.00
N ALA A 352 15.76 -9.36 15.09
CA ALA A 352 15.80 -10.63 14.38
C ALA A 352 15.46 -10.48 12.88
N VAL A 353 14.55 -9.56 12.54
CA VAL A 353 14.05 -9.37 11.17
C VAL A 353 15.01 -8.58 10.29
N LEU A 354 15.66 -7.52 10.78
CA LEU A 354 16.51 -6.66 9.94
C LEU A 354 17.67 -7.37 9.22
N PRO A 355 18.40 -8.33 9.82
CA PRO A 355 19.42 -9.10 9.10
C PRO A 355 18.83 -9.92 7.95
N VAL A 356 17.62 -10.49 8.14
CA VAL A 356 16.92 -11.27 7.12
C VAL A 356 16.45 -10.38 5.97
N VAL A 357 15.88 -9.21 6.29
CA VAL A 357 15.51 -8.18 5.30
C VAL A 357 16.71 -7.80 4.43
N ARG A 358 17.87 -7.53 5.05
CA ARG A 358 19.10 -7.21 4.32
C ARG A 358 19.52 -8.34 3.39
N ARG A 359 19.51 -9.57 3.87
CA ARG A 359 19.87 -10.75 3.05
C ARG A 359 18.91 -10.96 1.87
N LEU A 360 17.61 -10.72 2.11
CA LEU A 360 16.58 -10.77 1.06
C LEU A 360 16.83 -9.68 0.00
N GLU A 361 17.09 -8.45 0.40
CA GLU A 361 17.38 -7.34 -0.52
C GLU A 361 18.66 -7.56 -1.34
N GLU A 362 19.70 -8.15 -0.75
CA GLU A 362 20.90 -8.56 -1.48
C GLU A 362 20.57 -9.59 -2.57
N ALA A 363 19.74 -10.58 -2.24
CA ALA A 363 19.32 -11.62 -3.17
C ALA A 363 18.42 -11.08 -4.30
N LEU A 364 17.54 -10.11 -4.00
CA LEU A 364 16.64 -9.50 -4.97
C LEU A 364 17.26 -8.35 -5.78
N ALA A 365 18.45 -7.88 -5.41
CA ALA A 365 19.12 -6.74 -6.07
C ALA A 365 19.27 -6.89 -7.60
N PRO A 366 19.56 -8.10 -8.18
CA PRO A 366 19.67 -8.27 -9.63
C PRO A 366 18.38 -8.00 -10.41
N PHE A 367 17.22 -8.02 -9.74
CA PHE A 367 15.90 -7.95 -10.37
C PHE A 367 15.25 -6.56 -10.28
N GLU A 368 16.00 -5.52 -10.06
CA GLU A 368 15.49 -4.13 -9.99
C GLU A 368 14.37 -3.94 -8.95
N ALA A 369 14.47 -4.62 -7.83
CA ALA A 369 13.44 -4.60 -6.78
C ALA A 369 13.30 -3.21 -6.15
N ARG A 370 12.09 -2.65 -6.16
CA ARG A 370 11.73 -1.42 -5.48
C ARG A 370 11.00 -1.75 -4.19
N PRO A 371 11.47 -1.35 -3.01
CA PRO A 371 10.73 -1.56 -1.77
C PRO A 371 9.48 -0.69 -1.72
N HIS A 372 8.46 -1.17 -1.02
CA HIS A 372 7.26 -0.38 -0.71
C HIS A 372 7.62 0.70 0.31
N TRP A 373 7.27 1.96 0.01
CA TRP A 373 7.71 3.14 0.76
C TRP A 373 7.30 3.16 2.24
N GLY A 374 6.19 2.56 2.60
CA GLY A 374 5.70 2.52 3.98
C GLY A 374 6.15 1.30 4.79
N LYS A 375 7.04 0.44 4.25
CA LYS A 375 7.42 -0.82 4.90
C LYS A 375 8.89 -0.82 5.32
N VAL A 376 9.32 -1.87 6.03
CA VAL A 376 10.71 -2.03 6.44
C VAL A 376 11.56 -2.37 5.22
N PHE A 377 12.63 -1.63 5.04
CA PHE A 377 13.69 -1.95 4.08
C PHE A 377 15.03 -1.38 4.56
N THR A 378 16.12 -1.93 4.05
CA THR A 378 17.50 -1.53 4.36
C THR A 378 18.27 -1.10 3.12
N THR A 379 17.63 -1.13 1.96
CA THR A 379 18.24 -0.77 0.66
C THR A 379 18.85 0.63 0.74
N PRO A 380 20.17 0.79 0.47
CA PRO A 380 20.82 2.09 0.53
C PRO A 380 20.18 3.11 -0.43
N ALA A 381 20.02 4.34 0.04
CA ALA A 381 19.36 5.41 -0.72
C ALA A 381 19.96 5.64 -2.12
N ALA A 382 21.28 5.48 -2.28
CA ALA A 382 21.92 5.57 -3.58
C ALA A 382 21.42 4.52 -4.58
N LYS A 383 21.15 3.28 -4.12
CA LYS A 383 20.54 2.22 -4.95
C LYS A 383 19.08 2.54 -5.26
N LEU A 384 18.31 3.02 -4.25
CA LEU A 384 16.91 3.44 -4.47
C LEU A 384 16.82 4.52 -5.54
N ARG A 385 17.65 5.55 -5.46
CA ARG A 385 17.66 6.66 -6.44
C ARG A 385 17.87 6.18 -7.86
N ALA A 386 18.71 5.17 -8.07
CA ALA A 386 18.95 4.61 -9.40
C ALA A 386 17.72 3.84 -9.97
N LEU A 387 16.82 3.40 -9.12
CA LEU A 387 15.61 2.65 -9.53
C LEU A 387 14.44 3.54 -9.95
N TYR A 388 14.46 4.85 -9.64
CA TYR A 388 13.36 5.77 -9.92
C TYR A 388 13.75 6.82 -10.97
N PRO A 389 13.42 6.62 -12.26
CA PRO A 389 13.90 7.49 -13.35
C PRO A 389 13.37 8.93 -13.27
N ARG A 390 12.21 9.14 -12.59
CA ARG A 390 11.60 10.46 -12.44
C ARG A 390 11.95 11.15 -11.11
N LEU A 391 12.90 10.61 -10.35
CA LEU A 391 13.28 11.19 -9.04
C LEU A 391 13.81 12.63 -9.17
N GLY A 392 14.55 12.92 -10.23
CA GLY A 392 15.04 14.28 -10.51
C GLY A 392 13.92 15.30 -10.70
N ASP A 393 12.87 14.92 -11.44
CA ASP A 393 11.68 15.75 -11.65
C ASP A 393 10.90 15.92 -10.37
N PHE A 394 10.77 14.86 -9.57
CA PHE A 394 10.13 14.93 -8.26
C PHE A 394 10.85 15.88 -7.31
N ARG A 395 12.18 15.83 -7.25
CA ARG A 395 12.99 16.77 -6.44
C ARG A 395 12.76 18.23 -6.86
N ALA A 396 12.71 18.51 -8.17
CA ALA A 396 12.40 19.84 -8.67
C ALA A 396 10.99 20.29 -8.25
N LEU A 397 10.00 19.40 -8.32
CA LEU A 397 8.63 19.66 -7.85
C LEU A 397 8.60 19.95 -6.33
N ALA A 398 9.26 19.10 -5.53
CA ALA A 398 9.32 19.28 -4.09
C ALA A 398 9.92 20.63 -3.70
N ARG A 399 11.04 21.01 -4.30
CA ARG A 399 11.67 22.35 -4.07
C ARG A 399 10.78 23.51 -4.50
N SER A 400 9.96 23.34 -5.52
CA SER A 400 9.05 24.39 -5.99
C SER A 400 7.88 24.64 -5.04
N LEU A 401 7.39 23.60 -4.35
CA LEU A 401 6.25 23.69 -3.42
C LEU A 401 6.69 23.86 -1.96
N ASP A 402 7.90 23.42 -1.63
CA ASP A 402 8.49 23.50 -0.30
C ASP A 402 9.99 23.87 -0.39
N PRO A 403 10.32 25.13 -0.69
CA PRO A 403 11.71 25.56 -0.82
C PRO A 403 12.55 25.42 0.45
N ALA A 404 11.91 25.47 1.62
CA ALA A 404 12.56 25.36 2.93
C ALA A 404 12.68 23.93 3.46
N GLY A 405 12.09 22.93 2.77
CA GLY A 405 12.09 21.54 3.21
C GLY A 405 11.26 21.29 4.47
N LYS A 406 10.17 22.05 4.68
CA LYS A 406 9.26 21.93 5.83
C LYS A 406 8.67 20.54 5.95
N PHE A 407 8.29 19.92 4.82
CA PHE A 407 7.71 18.57 4.74
C PHE A 407 8.75 17.47 4.59
N SER A 408 10.03 17.79 4.66
CA SER A 408 11.12 16.83 4.59
C SER A 408 11.54 16.37 6.00
N ASN A 409 11.97 15.12 6.11
CA ASN A 409 12.60 14.55 7.31
C ASN A 409 13.86 13.77 6.93
N ALA A 410 14.53 13.12 7.88
CA ALA A 410 15.77 12.37 7.59
C ALA A 410 15.53 11.29 6.52
N PHE A 411 14.44 10.52 6.65
CA PHE A 411 14.06 9.47 5.69
C PHE A 411 13.84 10.06 4.27
N VAL A 412 13.05 11.12 4.15
CA VAL A 412 12.74 11.73 2.84
C VAL A 412 13.99 12.35 2.23
N ARG A 413 14.82 13.07 3.01
CA ARG A 413 16.09 13.64 2.53
C ARG A 413 17.04 12.56 2.01
N ASP A 414 17.19 11.48 2.75
CA ASP A 414 18.04 10.36 2.32
C ASP A 414 17.57 9.76 0.99
N VAL A 415 16.26 9.48 0.88
CA VAL A 415 15.65 8.98 -0.37
C VAL A 415 15.86 9.96 -1.52
N LEU A 416 15.58 11.25 -1.32
CA LEU A 416 15.69 12.26 -2.36
C LEU A 416 17.15 12.63 -2.69
N GLY A 417 18.08 12.45 -1.76
CA GLY A 417 19.49 12.81 -1.91
C GLY A 417 19.72 14.32 -1.75
N ASP A 418 19.02 14.92 -0.81
CA ASP A 418 19.15 16.34 -0.45
C ASP A 418 20.01 16.51 0.79
#